data_ecbc1a51442434af114e6022f596d63f
#
_entry.id   ecbc1a51442434af114e6022f596d63f
#
_cell.length_a   1.000
_cell.length_b   1.000
_cell.length_c   1.000
_cell.angle_alpha   90.00
_cell.angle_beta   90.00
_cell.angle_gamma   90.00
#
_symmetry.space_group_name_H-M   'P 1'
#
loop_
_entity.id
_entity.type
_entity.pdbx_description
1 polymer ?
#
loop_
_entity_poly.entity_id
_entity_poly.type
_entity_poly.pdbx_seq_one_letter_code
_entity_poly.pdbx_strand_id
1 'polypeptide(L)'
;MIKPTVIKIGGATLGSHDTALADIVEIQKRGIPLVVVHGGAKVVTRWLERQSISTRFIDGERVTDESALEMVAAVLGGLVNKEIVAAINDLGGEAVGISGIDGALIQSRIRNRKMGYTGNVVRVNTGILDTLLSSGYLPVISPISSHTLDRPEDTPPMLNINGDTVAGEIA
;
A
#
# COMPACT_ATOMS: atom_id res chain seq x y z
N MET A 1 -5.96 4.60 22.64
CA MET A 1 -5.55 4.20 21.26
C MET A 1 -6.37 3.01 20.84
N ILE A 2 -7.01 3.08 19.69
CA ILE A 2 -7.68 1.96 19.03
C ILE A 2 -6.58 0.98 18.60
N LYS A 3 -6.75 -0.31 18.91
CA LYS A 3 -5.84 -1.35 18.40
C LYS A 3 -6.55 -2.05 17.22
N PRO A 4 -6.26 -1.69 15.97
CA PRO A 4 -6.87 -2.34 14.83
C PRO A 4 -6.24 -3.70 14.56
N THR A 5 -6.99 -4.57 13.90
CA THR A 5 -6.42 -5.73 13.23
C THR A 5 -5.89 -5.30 11.87
N VAL A 6 -4.63 -5.60 11.58
CA VAL A 6 -4.02 -5.32 10.27
C VAL A 6 -4.13 -6.57 9.40
N ILE A 7 -4.75 -6.42 8.24
CA ILE A 7 -4.92 -7.51 7.25
C ILE A 7 -4.11 -7.17 6.01
N LYS A 8 -3.23 -8.07 5.59
CA LYS A 8 -2.51 -7.91 4.33
C LYS A 8 -3.18 -8.74 3.23
N ILE A 9 -3.52 -8.08 2.12
CA ILE A 9 -4.10 -8.71 0.93
C ILE A 9 -3.03 -8.85 -0.14
N GLY A 10 -2.78 -10.08 -0.59
CA GLY A 10 -1.90 -10.36 -1.74
C GLY A 10 -2.54 -10.00 -3.07
N GLY A 11 -1.73 -9.78 -4.11
CA GLY A 11 -2.25 -9.45 -5.45
C GLY A 11 -3.01 -10.60 -6.16
N ALA A 12 -3.05 -11.81 -5.60
CA ALA A 12 -3.85 -12.93 -6.11
C ALA A 12 -5.30 -12.93 -5.56
N THR A 13 -5.54 -12.21 -4.47
CA THR A 13 -6.81 -12.15 -3.73
C THR A 13 -7.88 -11.28 -4.42
N LEU A 14 -7.54 -10.63 -5.53
CA LEU A 14 -8.46 -9.80 -6.32
C LEU A 14 -9.16 -10.56 -7.45
N GLY A 15 -9.26 -11.88 -7.35
CA GLY A 15 -9.93 -12.75 -8.32
C GLY A 15 -11.39 -13.03 -7.96
N SER A 16 -12.21 -13.36 -8.96
CA SER A 16 -13.68 -13.52 -8.91
C SER A 16 -14.23 -14.63 -7.98
N HIS A 17 -13.41 -15.32 -7.20
CA HIS A 17 -13.80 -16.38 -6.26
C HIS A 17 -13.26 -16.18 -4.84
N ASP A 18 -12.73 -15.00 -4.54
CA ASP A 18 -12.16 -14.72 -3.22
C ASP A 18 -13.19 -14.07 -2.30
N THR A 19 -13.52 -14.72 -1.19
CA THR A 19 -14.44 -14.21 -0.18
C THR A 19 -13.80 -13.22 0.79
N ALA A 20 -12.48 -13.00 0.70
CA ALA A 20 -11.74 -12.20 1.68
C ALA A 20 -12.28 -10.76 1.85
N LEU A 21 -12.72 -10.12 0.76
CA LEU A 21 -13.31 -8.78 0.86
C LEU A 21 -14.68 -8.82 1.56
N ALA A 22 -15.49 -9.84 1.31
CA ALA A 22 -16.76 -10.01 1.99
C ALA A 22 -16.56 -10.27 3.50
N ASP A 23 -15.56 -11.09 3.86
CA ASP A 23 -15.22 -11.37 5.24
C ASP A 23 -14.72 -10.10 5.97
N ILE A 24 -13.91 -9.27 5.30
CA ILE A 24 -13.44 -7.98 5.81
C ILE A 24 -14.63 -7.05 6.10
N VAL A 25 -15.57 -6.95 5.17
CA VAL A 25 -16.79 -6.14 5.35
C VAL A 25 -17.63 -6.65 6.51
N GLU A 26 -17.79 -7.96 6.65
CA GLU A 26 -18.52 -8.56 7.77
C GLU A 26 -17.86 -8.26 9.11
N ILE A 27 -16.53 -8.30 9.19
CA ILE A 27 -15.79 -7.93 10.41
C ILE A 27 -15.95 -6.44 10.72
N GLN A 28 -15.87 -5.56 9.70
CA GLN A 28 -16.11 -4.12 9.87
C GLN A 28 -17.51 -3.85 10.42
N LYS A 29 -18.55 -4.50 9.86
CA LYS A 29 -19.95 -4.35 10.31
C LYS A 29 -20.19 -4.78 11.76
N ARG A 30 -19.33 -5.65 12.30
CA ARG A 30 -19.32 -6.01 13.73
C ARG A 30 -18.64 -4.96 14.62
N GLY A 31 -18.16 -3.85 14.05
CA GLY A 31 -17.49 -2.77 14.78
C GLY A 31 -16.05 -3.08 15.17
N ILE A 32 -15.43 -4.10 14.57
CA ILE A 32 -14.02 -4.42 14.80
C ILE A 32 -13.16 -3.50 13.93
N PRO A 33 -12.27 -2.69 14.53
CA PRO A 33 -11.43 -1.79 13.76
C PRO A 33 -10.41 -2.57 12.91
N LEU A 34 -10.39 -2.32 11.61
CA LEU A 34 -9.54 -2.99 10.64
C LEU A 34 -8.71 -1.98 9.84
N VAL A 35 -7.52 -2.39 9.48
CA VAL A 35 -6.67 -1.73 8.47
C VAL A 35 -6.28 -2.77 7.44
N VAL A 36 -6.49 -2.47 6.18
CA VAL A 36 -6.10 -3.32 5.06
C VAL A 36 -4.84 -2.76 4.40
N VAL A 37 -3.82 -3.58 4.23
CA VAL A 37 -2.64 -3.27 3.41
C VAL A 37 -2.68 -4.19 2.19
N HIS A 38 -2.57 -3.64 0.99
CA HIS A 38 -2.59 -4.46 -0.21
C HIS A 38 -1.24 -4.53 -0.93
N GLY A 39 -1.05 -5.58 -1.70
CA GLY A 39 0.02 -5.69 -2.69
C GLY A 39 -0.49 -5.36 -4.09
N GLY A 40 0.14 -5.93 -5.12
CA GLY A 40 -0.25 -5.73 -6.51
C GLY A 40 0.89 -5.95 -7.50
N ALA A 41 1.96 -6.64 -7.10
CA ALA A 41 3.17 -6.82 -7.91
C ALA A 41 2.88 -7.37 -9.31
N LYS A 42 1.93 -8.30 -9.47
CA LYS A 42 1.55 -8.86 -10.78
C LYS A 42 0.87 -7.81 -11.68
N VAL A 43 0.04 -6.94 -11.10
CA VAL A 43 -0.62 -5.85 -11.83
C VAL A 43 0.42 -4.84 -12.29
N VAL A 44 1.32 -4.43 -11.39
CA VAL A 44 2.44 -3.53 -11.72
C VAL A 44 3.29 -4.12 -12.84
N THR A 45 3.66 -5.41 -12.77
CA THR A 45 4.46 -6.06 -13.84
C THR A 45 3.79 -5.94 -15.20
N ARG A 46 2.48 -6.25 -15.30
CA ARG A 46 1.74 -6.10 -16.56
C ARG A 46 1.74 -4.68 -17.11
N TRP A 47 1.66 -3.68 -16.24
CA TRP A 47 1.68 -2.28 -16.66
C TRP A 47 3.06 -1.84 -17.12
N LEU A 48 4.12 -2.27 -16.44
CA LEU A 48 5.51 -2.00 -16.87
C LEU A 48 5.81 -2.65 -18.22
N GLU A 49 5.40 -3.91 -18.42
CA GLU A 49 5.53 -4.62 -19.70
C GLU A 49 4.81 -3.90 -20.84
N ARG A 50 3.59 -3.41 -20.61
CA ARG A 50 2.84 -2.62 -21.61
C ARG A 50 3.56 -1.33 -22.03
N GLN A 51 4.35 -0.75 -21.12
CA GLN A 51 5.15 0.44 -21.39
C GLN A 51 6.59 0.12 -21.82
N SER A 52 6.91 -1.16 -22.07
CA SER A 52 8.26 -1.62 -22.42
C SER A 52 9.33 -1.26 -21.36
N ILE A 53 8.92 -1.12 -20.10
CA ILE A 53 9.82 -0.90 -18.96
C ILE A 53 10.23 -2.26 -18.42
N SER A 54 11.55 -2.52 -18.42
CA SER A 54 12.10 -3.78 -17.93
C SER A 54 11.94 -3.91 -16.41
N THR A 55 11.67 -5.11 -15.95
CA THR A 55 11.53 -5.39 -14.51
C THR A 55 12.59 -6.38 -14.04
N ARG A 56 13.17 -6.11 -12.88
CA ARG A 56 14.10 -7.01 -12.20
C ARG A 56 13.68 -7.21 -10.77
N PHE A 57 13.88 -8.42 -10.25
CA PHE A 57 13.62 -8.75 -8.86
C PHE A 57 14.91 -9.23 -8.18
N ILE A 58 15.07 -8.90 -6.92
CA ILE A 58 16.11 -9.39 -6.02
C ILE A 58 15.40 -9.85 -4.76
N ASP A 59 15.60 -11.10 -4.35
CA ASP A 59 14.97 -11.72 -3.17
C ASP A 59 13.44 -11.55 -3.12
N GLY A 60 12.78 -11.61 -4.30
CA GLY A 60 11.33 -11.47 -4.42
C GLY A 60 10.82 -10.02 -4.40
N GLU A 61 11.68 -9.03 -4.19
CA GLU A 61 11.32 -7.62 -4.23
C GLU A 61 11.73 -6.96 -5.56
N ARG A 62 10.90 -6.05 -6.07
CA ARG A 62 11.15 -5.33 -7.32
C ARG A 62 12.26 -4.31 -7.14
N VAL A 63 13.28 -4.37 -8.00
CA VAL A 63 14.20 -3.25 -8.20
C VAL A 63 13.41 -2.12 -8.87
N THR A 64 13.39 -0.95 -8.25
CA THR A 64 12.52 0.16 -8.64
C THR A 64 13.38 1.36 -9.06
N ASP A 65 13.61 1.52 -10.36
CA ASP A 65 14.20 2.75 -10.92
C ASP A 65 13.13 3.86 -11.01
N GLU A 66 13.48 5.02 -11.53
CA GLU A 66 12.61 6.19 -11.60
C GLU A 66 11.34 5.90 -12.42
N SER A 67 11.49 5.35 -13.62
CA SER A 67 10.37 5.00 -14.50
C SER A 67 9.46 3.93 -13.88
N ALA A 68 10.06 2.95 -13.21
CA ALA A 68 9.31 1.93 -12.50
C ALA A 68 8.59 2.52 -11.26
N LEU A 69 9.19 3.49 -10.56
CA LEU A 69 8.58 4.12 -9.39
C LEU A 69 7.29 4.87 -9.75
N GLU A 70 7.30 5.65 -10.83
CA GLU A 70 6.11 6.36 -11.32
C GLU A 70 4.98 5.36 -11.61
N MET A 71 5.29 4.28 -12.33
CA MET A 71 4.31 3.25 -12.66
C MET A 71 3.81 2.52 -11.40
N VAL A 72 4.71 2.19 -10.47
CA VAL A 72 4.35 1.55 -9.19
C VAL A 72 3.39 2.44 -8.41
N ALA A 73 3.69 3.74 -8.30
CA ALA A 73 2.84 4.69 -7.59
C ALA A 73 1.46 4.84 -8.25
N ALA A 74 1.41 5.00 -9.58
CA ALA A 74 0.16 5.11 -10.32
C ALA A 74 -0.70 3.84 -10.21
N VAL A 75 -0.09 2.67 -10.37
CA VAL A 75 -0.81 1.39 -10.37
C VAL A 75 -1.24 1.00 -8.95
N LEU A 76 -0.35 1.06 -7.96
CA LEU A 76 -0.71 0.67 -6.60
C LEU A 76 -1.58 1.72 -5.90
N GLY A 77 -1.20 3.00 -5.95
CA GLY A 77 -1.94 4.07 -5.29
C GLY A 77 -3.23 4.48 -6.00
N GLY A 78 -3.23 4.43 -7.33
CA GLY A 78 -4.37 4.79 -8.16
C GLY A 78 -5.26 3.59 -8.50
N LEU A 79 -4.80 2.67 -9.33
CA LEU A 79 -5.63 1.60 -9.88
C LEU A 79 -6.01 0.55 -8.84
N VAL A 80 -5.03 -0.19 -8.32
CA VAL A 80 -5.29 -1.34 -7.43
C VAL A 80 -5.97 -0.90 -6.14
N ASN A 81 -5.51 0.20 -5.53
CA ASN A 81 -6.11 0.73 -4.32
C ASN A 81 -7.60 1.06 -4.54
N LYS A 82 -7.94 1.75 -5.64
CA LYS A 82 -9.32 2.15 -5.90
C LYS A 82 -10.21 1.00 -6.34
N GLU A 83 -9.69 -0.01 -7.02
CA GLU A 83 -10.43 -1.25 -7.30
C GLU A 83 -10.83 -1.98 -6.01
N ILE A 84 -9.91 -2.07 -5.03
CA ILE A 84 -10.21 -2.69 -3.72
C ILE A 84 -11.26 -1.87 -2.96
N VAL A 85 -11.09 -0.55 -2.89
CA VAL A 85 -12.03 0.35 -2.21
C VAL A 85 -13.42 0.25 -2.82
N ALA A 86 -13.53 0.29 -4.14
CA ALA A 86 -14.80 0.14 -4.83
C ALA A 86 -15.47 -1.21 -4.51
N ALA A 87 -14.70 -2.31 -4.58
CA ALA A 87 -15.22 -3.63 -4.28
C ALA A 87 -15.69 -3.78 -2.82
N ILE A 88 -14.99 -3.20 -1.86
CA ILE A 88 -15.42 -3.20 -0.45
C ILE A 88 -16.71 -2.38 -0.29
N ASN A 89 -16.80 -1.20 -0.91
CA ASN A 89 -17.97 -0.34 -0.83
C ASN A 89 -19.20 -0.97 -1.52
N ASP A 90 -19.01 -1.67 -2.65
CA ASP A 90 -20.07 -2.43 -3.34
C ASP A 90 -20.64 -3.56 -2.45
N LEU A 91 -19.82 -4.12 -1.55
CA LEU A 91 -20.25 -5.10 -0.55
C LEU A 91 -20.90 -4.46 0.69
N GLY A 92 -21.04 -3.12 0.70
CA GLY A 92 -21.65 -2.37 1.79
C GLY A 92 -20.69 -2.10 2.96
N GLY A 93 -19.39 -2.10 2.70
CA GLY A 93 -18.38 -1.57 3.60
C GLY A 93 -18.18 -0.06 3.46
N GLU A 94 -17.42 0.55 4.33
CA GLU A 94 -17.08 1.98 4.32
C GLU A 94 -15.54 2.14 4.23
N ALA A 95 -14.98 1.91 3.04
CA ALA A 95 -13.54 1.93 2.83
C ALA A 95 -13.03 3.28 2.33
N VAL A 96 -11.85 3.67 2.82
CA VAL A 96 -11.09 4.84 2.35
C VAL A 96 -9.70 4.38 1.90
N GLY A 97 -9.38 4.63 0.63
CA GLY A 97 -8.09 4.28 0.05
C GLY A 97 -7.07 5.40 0.22
N ILE A 98 -5.96 5.06 0.86
CA ILE A 98 -4.81 5.93 1.07
C ILE A 98 -3.50 5.20 0.73
N SER A 99 -2.40 5.92 0.77
CA SER A 99 -1.04 5.39 0.68
C SER A 99 -0.26 5.74 1.94
N GLY A 100 0.94 5.23 2.09
CA GLY A 100 1.83 5.65 3.17
C GLY A 100 2.28 7.12 3.08
N ILE A 101 2.02 7.79 1.95
CA ILE A 101 2.31 9.23 1.77
C ILE A 101 1.28 10.09 2.50
N ASP A 102 0.00 9.67 2.48
CA ASP A 102 -1.11 10.44 3.01
C ASP A 102 -0.95 10.64 4.53
N GLY A 103 -1.02 11.89 4.97
CA GLY A 103 -0.77 12.26 6.37
C GLY A 103 0.63 11.91 6.87
N ALA A 104 1.60 11.68 5.96
CA ALA A 104 2.93 11.16 6.29
C ALA A 104 2.87 9.87 7.13
N LEU A 105 1.90 9.00 6.81
CA LEU A 105 1.64 7.74 7.53
C LEU A 105 2.90 6.88 7.61
N ILE A 106 3.63 6.73 6.47
CA ILE A 106 4.86 5.95 6.42
C ILE A 106 5.99 6.82 5.86
N GLN A 107 7.04 6.95 6.63
CA GLN A 107 8.28 7.60 6.21
C GLN A 107 9.38 6.56 6.05
N SER A 108 10.13 6.67 4.96
CA SER A 108 11.14 5.67 4.59
C SER A 108 12.41 6.32 4.08
N ARG A 109 13.50 5.55 4.10
CA ARG A 109 14.76 5.88 3.43
C ARG A 109 15.11 4.82 2.42
N ILE A 110 15.86 5.16 1.38
CA ILE A 110 16.34 4.19 0.40
C ILE A 110 17.06 3.04 1.11
N ARG A 111 16.64 1.82 0.81
CA ARG A 111 17.16 0.59 1.44
C ARG A 111 18.61 0.33 1.07
N ASN A 112 18.88 0.32 -0.22
CA ASN A 112 20.22 0.28 -0.79
C ASN A 112 20.18 0.67 -2.27
N ARG A 113 21.33 1.11 -2.81
CA ARG A 113 21.42 1.56 -4.21
C ARG A 113 21.12 0.48 -5.26
N LYS A 114 21.30 -0.81 -4.94
CA LYS A 114 21.04 -1.92 -5.87
C LYS A 114 19.53 -2.13 -6.09
N MET A 115 18.72 -1.70 -5.12
CA MET A 115 17.25 -1.80 -5.16
C MET A 115 16.58 -0.57 -5.76
N GLY A 116 17.36 0.46 -6.10
CA GLY A 116 16.83 1.74 -6.59
C GLY A 116 15.99 2.44 -5.50
N TYR A 117 14.82 2.92 -5.87
CA TYR A 117 13.90 3.67 -5.01
C TYR A 117 12.97 2.75 -4.18
N THR A 118 13.51 1.64 -3.71
CA THR A 118 12.88 0.78 -2.70
C THR A 118 13.32 1.22 -1.33
N GLY A 119 12.38 1.44 -0.42
CA GLY A 119 12.64 1.99 0.90
C GLY A 119 12.56 0.99 2.05
N ASN A 120 13.22 1.33 3.15
CA ASN A 120 12.98 0.79 4.49
C ASN A 120 12.18 1.80 5.29
N VAL A 121 11.17 1.33 6.01
CA VAL A 121 10.37 2.15 6.92
C VAL A 121 11.25 2.63 8.07
N VAL A 122 11.17 3.91 8.39
CA VAL A 122 11.89 4.54 9.52
C VAL A 122 10.93 5.13 10.54
N ARG A 123 9.69 5.40 10.13
CA ARG A 123 8.66 5.93 11.03
C ARG A 123 7.27 5.64 10.48
N VAL A 124 6.36 5.28 11.38
CA VAL A 124 4.90 5.24 11.13
C VAL A 124 4.23 6.32 11.97
N ASN A 125 3.36 7.14 11.34
CA ASN A 125 2.56 8.16 11.99
C ASN A 125 1.08 7.77 11.89
N THR A 126 0.52 7.20 12.94
CA THR A 126 -0.83 6.64 12.94
C THR A 126 -1.96 7.67 12.97
N GLY A 127 -1.67 8.98 13.07
CA GLY A 127 -2.70 10.00 13.27
C GLY A 127 -3.84 9.98 12.24
N ILE A 128 -3.53 9.72 10.96
CA ILE A 128 -4.57 9.58 9.93
C ILE A 128 -5.40 8.30 10.13
N LEU A 129 -4.77 7.19 10.54
CA LEU A 129 -5.46 5.93 10.81
C LEU A 129 -6.40 6.07 12.01
N ASP A 130 -5.92 6.69 13.10
CA ASP A 130 -6.75 6.94 14.29
C ASP A 130 -7.99 7.76 13.92
N THR A 131 -7.84 8.76 13.05
CA THR A 131 -8.96 9.61 12.58
C THR A 131 -9.96 8.80 11.74
N LEU A 132 -9.49 8.04 10.76
CA LEU A 132 -10.35 7.23 9.90
C LEU A 132 -11.08 6.14 10.67
N LEU A 133 -10.38 5.41 11.52
CA LEU A 133 -10.94 4.34 12.36
C LEU A 133 -11.97 4.89 13.36
N SER A 134 -11.70 6.05 13.99
CA SER A 134 -12.65 6.70 14.90
C SER A 134 -13.92 7.16 14.20
N SER A 135 -13.84 7.44 12.90
CA SER A 135 -14.98 7.81 12.07
C SER A 135 -15.71 6.61 11.44
N GLY A 136 -15.30 5.37 11.78
CA GLY A 136 -15.92 4.14 11.27
C GLY A 136 -15.40 3.66 9.92
N TYR A 137 -14.48 4.39 9.29
CA TYR A 137 -13.92 3.99 8.00
C TYR A 137 -12.92 2.85 8.12
N LEU A 138 -12.81 2.07 7.04
CA LEU A 138 -11.81 1.02 6.84
C LEU A 138 -10.68 1.56 5.96
N PRO A 139 -9.49 1.89 6.51
CA PRO A 139 -8.35 2.32 5.70
C PRO A 139 -7.82 1.18 4.83
N VAL A 140 -7.67 1.44 3.53
CA VAL A 140 -7.03 0.55 2.56
C VAL A 140 -5.74 1.21 2.09
N ILE A 141 -4.60 0.63 2.42
CA ILE A 141 -3.29 1.25 2.29
C ILE A 141 -2.49 0.63 1.15
N SER A 142 -2.07 1.47 0.20
CA SER A 142 -1.08 1.08 -0.80
C SER A 142 0.35 1.27 -0.27
N PRO A 143 1.30 0.37 -0.61
CA PRO A 143 2.64 0.36 -0.05
C PRO A 143 3.59 1.35 -0.75
N ILE A 144 3.18 2.61 -0.84
CA ILE A 144 4.01 3.74 -1.27
C ILE A 144 4.21 4.63 -0.05
N SER A 145 5.43 5.03 0.22
CA SER A 145 5.78 5.86 1.38
C SER A 145 6.34 7.21 0.99
N SER A 146 6.31 8.16 1.92
CA SER A 146 7.10 9.38 1.82
C SER A 146 8.58 9.05 2.01
N HIS A 147 9.44 9.61 1.17
CA HIS A 147 10.87 9.67 1.45
C HIS A 147 11.11 10.74 2.53
N THR A 148 11.99 10.49 3.49
CA THR A 148 12.26 11.44 4.58
C THR A 148 12.70 12.81 4.06
N LEU A 149 12.44 13.86 4.85
CA LEU A 149 12.74 15.24 4.44
C LEU A 149 14.24 15.54 4.31
N ASP A 150 15.08 14.77 4.97
CA ASP A 150 16.55 14.86 4.89
C ASP A 150 17.15 14.08 3.70
N ARG A 151 16.31 13.69 2.74
CA ARG A 151 16.75 13.00 1.52
C ARG A 151 17.63 13.91 0.64
N PRO A 152 18.54 13.34 -0.18
CA PRO A 152 19.23 14.10 -1.22
C PRO A 152 18.26 14.79 -2.17
N GLU A 153 18.57 16.03 -2.59
CA GLU A 153 17.67 16.86 -3.44
C GLU A 153 17.32 16.23 -4.78
N ASP A 154 18.22 15.40 -5.33
CA ASP A 154 18.05 14.69 -6.60
C ASP A 154 17.29 13.36 -6.49
N THR A 155 16.72 13.05 -5.31
CA THR A 155 15.96 11.81 -5.10
C THR A 155 14.44 12.08 -5.04
N PRO A 156 13.61 11.12 -5.50
CA PRO A 156 12.16 11.30 -5.50
C PRO A 156 11.58 11.45 -4.09
N PRO A 157 10.45 12.17 -3.94
CA PRO A 157 9.79 12.38 -2.65
C PRO A 157 9.07 11.15 -2.12
N MET A 158 8.99 10.07 -2.91
CA MET A 158 8.30 8.84 -2.57
C MET A 158 9.17 7.62 -2.83
N LEU A 159 8.88 6.52 -2.14
CA LEU A 159 9.56 5.23 -2.28
C LEU A 159 8.55 4.09 -2.35
N ASN A 160 8.92 3.03 -3.09
CA ASN A 160 8.21 1.77 -3.12
C ASN A 160 8.60 0.92 -1.89
N ILE A 161 7.62 0.39 -1.17
CA ILE A 161 7.84 -0.47 -0.01
C ILE A 161 7.22 -1.85 -0.25
N ASN A 162 7.79 -2.88 0.33
CA ASN A 162 7.16 -4.20 0.36
C ASN A 162 5.88 -4.14 1.21
N GLY A 163 4.76 -4.66 0.68
CA GLY A 163 3.46 -4.62 1.36
C GLY A 163 3.42 -5.42 2.67
N ASP A 164 4.20 -6.49 2.79
CA ASP A 164 4.30 -7.26 4.04
C ASP A 164 5.04 -6.45 5.10
N THR A 165 6.10 -5.74 4.70
CA THR A 165 6.81 -4.79 5.57
C THR A 165 5.87 -3.70 6.07
N VAL A 166 5.08 -3.07 5.17
CA VAL A 166 4.12 -2.04 5.56
C VAL A 166 3.10 -2.58 6.56
N ALA A 167 2.56 -3.78 6.32
CA ALA A 167 1.58 -4.39 7.23
C ALA A 167 2.20 -4.66 8.62
N GLY A 168 3.42 -5.19 8.66
CA GLY A 168 4.13 -5.45 9.93
C GLY A 168 4.48 -4.19 10.71
N GLU A 169 4.84 -3.10 10.03
CA GLU A 169 5.21 -1.84 10.68
C GLU A 169 3.98 -1.05 11.19
N ILE A 170 2.80 -1.28 10.62
CA ILE A 170 1.54 -0.68 11.11
C ILE A 170 0.96 -1.48 12.29
N ALA A 171 1.19 -2.79 12.36
CA ALA A 171 0.67 -3.69 13.40
C ALA A 171 1.37 -3.51 14.75
#